data_890e3cc44719db073180b135643b36f7
#
_entry.id   890e3cc44719db073180b135643b36f7
#
_cell.length_a   1.000
_cell.length_b   1.000
_cell.length_c   1.000
_cell.angle_alpha   90.00
_cell.angle_beta   90.00
_cell.angle_gamma   90.00
#
_symmetry.space_group_name_H-M   'P 1'
#
loop_
_entity.id
_entity.type
_entity.pdbx_description
1 polymer ?
#
loop_
_entity_poly.entity_id
_entity_poly.type
_entity_poly.pdbx_seq_one_letter_code
_entity_poly.pdbx_strand_id
1 'polypeptide(L)'
;MSDAKNYGDEGSNTLKACYDTGKLFVPNMERLGLFNIDGIDYAKPCENPIGVYARMTEKSKGKDTTTGHWEMMGIILSEPFPTYPDGFPEDVISEFEKRTGRKVICNKTYSGTEVIKDYGEEHIKTGALIVYTSADSVFQIAAHEDVVPIETLYEYCEIAREILTGKHAVGRVIARPFEAEYPFKRTSRRHDFSLKPIE
;
A
#
# COMPACT_ATOMS: atom_id res chain seq x y z
N MET A 1 10.40 -0.75 13.90
CA MET A 1 10.81 -1.92 13.08
C MET A 1 12.28 -2.22 13.38
N SER A 2 12.61 -3.49 13.64
CA SER A 2 13.99 -3.93 13.86
C SER A 2 14.87 -3.81 12.60
N ASP A 3 14.24 -3.82 11.44
CA ASP A 3 14.81 -3.78 10.10
C ASP A 3 14.61 -2.44 9.36
N ALA A 4 14.22 -1.37 10.08
CA ALA A 4 13.96 -0.03 9.52
C ALA A 4 15.11 0.49 8.62
N LYS A 5 16.35 0.14 8.96
CA LYS A 5 17.53 0.49 8.17
C LYS A 5 17.48 -0.04 6.73
N ASN A 6 16.92 -1.23 6.54
CA ASN A 6 16.79 -1.86 5.21
C ASN A 6 15.84 -1.11 4.29
N TYR A 7 14.98 -0.25 4.87
CA TYR A 7 13.96 0.52 4.16
C TYR A 7 14.22 2.03 4.19
N GLY A 8 15.38 2.47 4.71
CA GLY A 8 15.70 3.89 4.84
C GLY A 8 14.79 4.65 5.81
N ASP A 9 14.14 3.96 6.74
CA ASP A 9 13.19 4.53 7.70
C ASP A 9 13.79 4.75 9.11
N GLU A 10 15.08 4.68 9.26
CA GLU A 10 15.73 4.99 10.54
C GLU A 10 15.39 6.41 10.98
N GLY A 11 14.94 6.54 12.23
CA GLY A 11 14.55 7.83 12.80
C GLY A 11 13.19 8.38 12.37
N SER A 12 12.45 7.66 11.52
CA SER A 12 11.07 8.05 11.15
C SER A 12 10.17 8.12 12.38
N ASN A 13 9.52 9.26 12.60
CA ASN A 13 8.59 9.49 13.71
C ASN A 13 7.46 10.41 13.25
N THR A 14 6.36 9.81 12.80
CA THR A 14 5.20 10.54 12.28
C THR A 14 4.56 11.44 13.34
N LEU A 15 4.44 10.96 14.58
CA LEU A 15 3.83 11.75 15.66
C LEU A 15 4.69 12.99 15.97
N LYS A 16 6.02 12.80 16.03
CA LYS A 16 6.94 13.93 16.23
C LYS A 16 6.86 14.94 15.08
N ALA A 17 6.82 14.47 13.84
CA ALA A 17 6.68 15.34 12.68
C ALA A 17 5.37 16.16 12.74
N CYS A 18 4.26 15.56 13.16
CA CYS A 18 3.01 16.29 13.38
C CYS A 18 3.12 17.30 14.54
N TYR A 19 3.74 16.90 15.64
CA TYR A 19 3.95 17.77 16.81
C TYR A 19 4.80 18.99 16.45
N ASP A 20 5.88 18.82 15.74
CA ASP A 20 6.81 19.88 15.35
C ASP A 20 6.17 20.95 14.42
N THR A 21 5.03 20.64 13.79
CA THR A 21 4.26 21.64 13.02
C THR A 21 3.62 22.72 13.91
N GLY A 22 3.50 22.48 15.22
CA GLY A 22 2.73 23.31 16.15
C GLY A 22 1.21 23.31 15.92
N LYS A 23 0.71 22.46 15.01
CA LYS A 23 -0.72 22.38 14.65
C LYS A 23 -1.43 21.15 15.23
N LEU A 24 -0.68 20.26 15.91
CA LEU A 24 -1.26 19.06 16.51
C LEU A 24 -2.15 19.45 17.71
N PHE A 25 -3.44 19.15 17.62
CA PHE A 25 -4.41 19.40 18.67
C PHE A 25 -5.19 18.11 18.98
N VAL A 26 -4.77 17.40 20.03
CA VAL A 26 -5.26 16.06 20.38
C VAL A 26 -5.59 15.92 21.89
N PRO A 27 -6.41 16.83 22.48
CA PRO A 27 -6.59 16.90 23.93
C PRO A 27 -7.15 15.61 24.54
N ASN A 28 -8.01 14.87 23.83
CA ASN A 28 -8.54 13.60 24.31
C ASN A 28 -7.47 12.50 24.34
N MET A 29 -6.59 12.46 23.33
CA MET A 29 -5.49 11.49 23.28
C MET A 29 -4.42 11.82 24.35
N GLU A 30 -4.17 13.11 24.62
CA GLU A 30 -3.29 13.55 25.72
C GLU A 30 -3.82 13.05 27.07
N ARG A 31 -5.12 13.22 27.33
CA ARG A 31 -5.77 12.71 28.54
C ARG A 31 -5.73 11.19 28.65
N LEU A 32 -5.75 10.48 27.54
CA LEU A 32 -5.59 9.01 27.48
C LEU A 32 -4.14 8.56 27.71
N GLY A 33 -3.16 9.46 27.64
CA GLY A 33 -1.76 9.17 27.88
C GLY A 33 -0.89 9.04 26.62
N LEU A 34 -1.29 9.65 25.51
CA LEU A 34 -0.52 9.60 24.25
C LEU A 34 0.94 10.00 24.48
N PHE A 35 1.19 11.12 25.19
CA PHE A 35 2.53 11.64 25.43
C PHE A 35 3.24 11.00 26.65
N ASN A 36 2.58 10.02 27.28
CA ASN A 36 3.20 9.18 28.31
C ASN A 36 3.84 7.90 27.74
N ILE A 37 3.64 7.62 26.45
CA ILE A 37 4.23 6.45 25.78
C ILE A 37 5.74 6.56 25.79
N ASP A 38 6.44 5.48 26.17
CA ASP A 38 7.90 5.42 26.19
C ASP A 38 8.54 5.82 24.86
N GLY A 39 9.56 6.67 24.93
CA GLY A 39 10.24 7.25 23.76
C GLY A 39 9.59 8.51 23.19
N ILE A 40 8.54 9.06 23.84
CA ILE A 40 8.02 10.41 23.55
C ILE A 40 8.60 11.38 24.58
N ASP A 41 9.68 12.06 24.21
CA ASP A 41 10.43 13.00 25.04
C ASP A 41 10.29 14.48 24.60
N TYR A 42 9.59 14.70 23.49
CA TYR A 42 9.38 16.03 22.89
C TYR A 42 8.08 16.73 23.32
N ALA A 43 7.23 16.06 24.07
CA ALA A 43 5.95 16.61 24.53
C ALA A 43 5.76 16.38 26.04
N LYS A 44 5.01 17.28 26.71
CA LYS A 44 4.75 17.14 28.14
C LYS A 44 3.78 15.98 28.38
N PRO A 45 4.13 14.99 29.24
CA PRO A 45 3.21 13.89 29.58
C PRO A 45 2.03 14.40 30.43
N CYS A 46 0.90 13.70 30.35
CA CYS A 46 -0.24 13.90 31.22
C CYS A 46 0.09 13.37 32.64
N GLU A 47 -0.16 14.18 33.68
CA GLU A 47 0.14 13.80 35.07
C GLU A 47 -0.75 12.64 35.57
N ASN A 48 -2.02 12.63 35.14
CA ASN A 48 -3.03 11.65 35.57
C ASN A 48 -3.77 11.10 34.34
N PRO A 49 -3.14 10.24 33.52
CA PRO A 49 -3.79 9.69 32.33
C PRO A 49 -4.94 8.76 32.73
N ILE A 50 -6.05 8.87 32.02
CA ILE A 50 -7.25 8.06 32.26
C ILE A 50 -7.29 6.79 31.39
N GLY A 51 -6.31 6.60 30.50
CA GLY A 51 -6.18 5.46 29.62
C GLY A 51 -5.01 4.56 29.99
N VAL A 52 -4.97 3.39 29.34
CA VAL A 52 -3.79 2.51 29.31
C VAL A 52 -3.00 2.83 28.06
N TYR A 53 -1.71 3.01 28.20
CA TYR A 53 -0.80 3.31 27.09
C TYR A 53 0.41 2.39 27.14
N ALA A 54 0.94 2.03 25.99
CA ALA A 54 2.14 1.22 25.86
C ALA A 54 2.81 1.45 24.51
N ARG A 55 4.10 1.15 24.45
CA ARG A 55 4.84 1.06 23.21
C ARG A 55 4.87 -0.39 22.74
N MET A 56 4.37 -0.63 21.54
CA MET A 56 4.45 -1.94 20.89
C MET A 56 5.66 -1.97 19.94
N THR A 57 6.38 -3.08 19.93
CA THR A 57 7.50 -3.32 19.00
C THR A 57 7.10 -4.43 18.04
N GLU A 58 7.08 -4.11 16.75
CA GLU A 58 6.80 -5.07 15.70
C GLU A 58 7.88 -6.15 15.65
N LYS A 59 7.48 -7.41 15.54
CA LYS A 59 8.35 -8.60 15.40
C LYS A 59 8.44 -9.08 13.97
N SER A 60 7.40 -8.88 13.17
CA SER A 60 7.39 -9.25 11.77
C SER A 60 8.45 -8.49 11.00
N LYS A 61 9.02 -9.14 9.99
CA LYS A 61 9.90 -8.48 9.03
C LYS A 61 9.07 -7.82 7.92
N GLY A 62 9.61 -6.76 7.34
CA GLY A 62 9.03 -6.08 6.20
C GLY A 62 8.31 -4.80 6.56
N LYS A 63 8.11 -3.96 5.55
CA LYS A 63 7.41 -2.68 5.65
C LYS A 63 6.17 -2.75 4.76
N ASP A 64 5.07 -3.24 5.30
CA ASP A 64 3.80 -3.34 4.58
C ASP A 64 2.62 -3.24 5.54
N THR A 65 1.55 -2.58 5.09
CA THR A 65 0.31 -2.42 5.86
C THR A 65 -0.32 -3.76 6.25
N THR A 66 -0.30 -4.75 5.36
CA THR A 66 -0.86 -6.08 5.61
C THR A 66 -0.09 -6.80 6.71
N THR A 67 1.24 -6.72 6.70
CA THR A 67 2.11 -7.26 7.75
C THR A 67 1.73 -6.73 9.13
N GLY A 68 1.61 -5.40 9.27
CA GLY A 68 1.24 -4.79 10.55
C GLY A 68 -0.16 -5.22 11.04
N HIS A 69 -1.14 -5.30 10.13
CA HIS A 69 -2.49 -5.78 10.50
C HIS A 69 -2.49 -7.24 10.93
N TRP A 70 -1.75 -8.10 10.26
CA TRP A 70 -1.64 -9.51 10.62
C TRP A 70 -0.98 -9.68 11.98
N GLU A 71 0.07 -8.91 12.28
CA GLU A 71 0.75 -8.98 13.58
C GLU A 71 -0.17 -8.53 14.72
N MET A 72 -0.96 -7.46 14.53
CA MET A 72 -1.98 -7.05 15.51
C MET A 72 -3.01 -8.15 15.78
N MET A 73 -3.24 -9.06 14.83
CA MET A 73 -4.12 -10.21 14.97
C MET A 73 -3.38 -11.47 15.42
N GLY A 74 -2.09 -11.38 15.76
CA GLY A 74 -1.29 -12.48 16.32
C GLY A 74 -0.46 -13.27 15.29
N ILE A 75 -0.45 -12.87 14.01
CA ILE A 75 0.31 -13.55 12.96
C ILE A 75 1.64 -12.83 12.74
N ILE A 76 2.73 -13.47 13.12
CA ILE A 76 4.09 -12.92 12.98
C ILE A 76 4.73 -13.51 11.72
N LEU A 77 5.16 -12.63 10.81
CA LEU A 77 5.87 -13.02 9.59
C LEU A 77 7.37 -13.11 9.84
N SER A 78 7.94 -14.30 9.57
CA SER A 78 9.39 -14.53 9.61
C SER A 78 10.11 -13.96 8.40
N GLU A 79 9.43 -13.89 7.26
CA GLU A 79 9.93 -13.32 6.00
C GLU A 79 9.02 -12.19 5.52
N PRO A 80 9.59 -11.10 4.97
CA PRO A 80 8.80 -9.98 4.46
C PRO A 80 8.08 -10.38 3.18
N PHE A 81 6.97 -9.71 2.87
CA PHE A 81 6.37 -9.81 1.54
C PHE A 81 7.33 -9.30 0.47
N PRO A 82 7.31 -9.91 -0.74
CA PRO A 82 8.18 -9.48 -1.83
C PRO A 82 7.84 -8.06 -2.30
N THR A 83 8.87 -7.28 -2.65
CA THR A 83 8.76 -5.96 -3.27
C THR A 83 9.44 -5.94 -4.62
N TYR A 84 9.00 -5.07 -5.51
CA TYR A 84 9.45 -5.03 -6.91
C TYR A 84 9.84 -3.60 -7.31
N PRO A 85 10.96 -3.07 -6.81
CA PRO A 85 11.37 -1.69 -7.08
C PRO A 85 11.59 -1.40 -8.57
N ASP A 86 12.03 -2.41 -9.34
CA ASP A 86 12.29 -2.30 -10.77
C ASP A 86 11.12 -2.81 -11.66
N GLY A 87 9.95 -3.11 -11.05
CA GLY A 87 8.80 -3.70 -11.70
C GLY A 87 8.75 -5.22 -11.58
N PHE A 88 7.60 -5.79 -11.96
CA PHE A 88 7.36 -7.24 -11.89
C PHE A 88 8.13 -7.96 -12.99
N PRO A 89 8.62 -9.18 -12.71
CA PRO A 89 9.37 -9.97 -13.68
C PRO A 89 8.48 -10.46 -14.83
N GLU A 90 9.12 -10.81 -15.95
CA GLU A 90 8.46 -11.17 -17.19
C GLU A 90 7.51 -12.37 -17.06
N ASP A 91 7.84 -13.36 -16.21
CA ASP A 91 6.99 -14.53 -15.96
C ASP A 91 5.63 -14.14 -15.36
N VAL A 92 5.61 -13.11 -14.51
CA VAL A 92 4.37 -12.57 -13.94
C VAL A 92 3.58 -11.76 -14.97
N ILE A 93 4.26 -10.84 -15.66
CA ILE A 93 3.60 -9.95 -16.63
C ILE A 93 3.06 -10.71 -17.83
N SER A 94 3.82 -11.63 -18.42
CA SER A 94 3.38 -12.40 -19.58
C SER A 94 2.21 -13.33 -19.27
N GLU A 95 2.18 -13.95 -18.08
CA GLU A 95 1.03 -14.76 -17.66
C GLU A 95 -0.20 -13.90 -17.39
N PHE A 96 -0.01 -12.71 -16.82
CA PHE A 96 -1.10 -11.75 -16.60
C PHE A 96 -1.68 -11.25 -17.93
N GLU A 97 -0.84 -10.85 -18.89
CA GLU A 97 -1.27 -10.45 -20.24
C GLU A 97 -2.03 -11.58 -20.96
N LYS A 98 -1.52 -12.79 -20.88
CA LYS A 98 -2.15 -13.97 -21.49
C LYS A 98 -3.54 -14.24 -20.93
N ARG A 99 -3.71 -14.16 -19.61
CA ARG A 99 -4.97 -14.46 -18.94
C ARG A 99 -6.00 -13.34 -19.07
N THR A 100 -5.56 -12.08 -19.09
CA THR A 100 -6.44 -10.91 -19.27
C THR A 100 -6.74 -10.58 -20.72
N GLY A 101 -5.90 -11.07 -21.66
CA GLY A 101 -5.96 -10.72 -23.09
C GLY A 101 -5.57 -9.26 -23.38
N ARG A 102 -4.99 -8.55 -22.41
CA ARG A 102 -4.58 -7.14 -22.54
C ARG A 102 -3.08 -6.98 -22.30
N LYS A 103 -2.48 -6.04 -23.03
CA LYS A 103 -1.08 -5.65 -22.80
C LYS A 103 -0.92 -4.85 -21.52
N VAL A 104 0.28 -4.88 -20.97
CA VAL A 104 0.67 -4.09 -19.79
C VAL A 104 1.57 -2.94 -20.23
N ILE A 105 1.31 -1.77 -19.66
CA ILE A 105 2.16 -0.59 -19.77
C ILE A 105 2.60 -0.13 -18.39
N CYS A 106 3.68 0.63 -18.32
CA CYS A 106 4.36 1.14 -17.13
C CYS A 106 5.25 0.09 -16.43
N ASN A 107 4.70 -0.89 -15.74
CA ASN A 107 5.41 -1.95 -14.97
C ASN A 107 6.65 -1.46 -14.22
N LYS A 108 6.48 -0.45 -13.35
CA LYS A 108 7.56 0.10 -12.51
C LYS A 108 7.01 0.75 -11.25
N THR A 109 7.89 1.17 -10.35
CA THR A 109 7.50 1.98 -9.20
C THR A 109 7.01 3.34 -9.64
N TYR A 110 5.80 3.73 -9.22
CA TYR A 110 5.18 4.99 -9.63
C TYR A 110 4.25 5.56 -8.56
N SER A 111 4.10 6.91 -8.56
CA SER A 111 3.02 7.57 -7.83
C SER A 111 1.69 7.30 -8.52
N GLY A 112 0.69 6.82 -7.80
CA GLY A 112 -0.60 6.51 -8.42
C GLY A 112 -1.37 7.73 -8.95
N THR A 113 -0.99 8.96 -8.62
CA THR A 113 -1.55 10.19 -9.21
C THR A 113 -0.84 10.53 -10.51
N GLU A 114 0.48 10.45 -10.51
CA GLU A 114 1.28 10.73 -11.70
C GLU A 114 1.12 9.65 -12.77
N VAL A 115 0.97 8.37 -12.38
CA VAL A 115 0.85 7.28 -13.35
C VAL A 115 -0.36 7.43 -14.27
N ILE A 116 -1.52 7.88 -13.76
CA ILE A 116 -2.70 8.08 -14.61
C ILE A 116 -2.53 9.31 -15.50
N LYS A 117 -1.82 10.34 -15.04
CA LYS A 117 -1.50 11.52 -15.83
C LYS A 117 -0.59 11.15 -17.01
N ASP A 118 0.45 10.34 -16.77
CA ASP A 118 1.48 10.06 -17.77
C ASP A 118 1.10 8.93 -18.72
N TYR A 119 0.31 7.94 -18.27
CA TYR A 119 -0.07 6.75 -19.05
C TYR A 119 -1.55 6.66 -19.39
N GLY A 120 -2.40 7.56 -18.86
CA GLY A 120 -3.84 7.50 -19.05
C GLY A 120 -4.28 7.60 -20.52
N GLU A 121 -3.68 8.52 -21.29
CA GLU A 121 -3.98 8.67 -22.72
C GLU A 121 -3.56 7.43 -23.52
N GLU A 122 -2.39 6.86 -23.22
CA GLU A 122 -1.92 5.64 -23.88
C GLU A 122 -2.86 4.46 -23.55
N HIS A 123 -3.28 4.34 -22.28
CA HIS A 123 -4.26 3.35 -21.85
C HIS A 123 -5.57 3.47 -22.65
N ILE A 124 -6.14 4.68 -22.74
CA ILE A 124 -7.40 4.92 -23.48
C ILE A 124 -7.25 4.55 -24.96
N LYS A 125 -6.13 4.92 -25.58
CA LYS A 125 -5.86 4.68 -27.00
C LYS A 125 -5.63 3.20 -27.32
N THR A 126 -4.95 2.46 -26.46
CA THR A 126 -4.51 1.10 -26.72
C THR A 126 -5.31 0.02 -26.05
N GLY A 127 -6.02 0.36 -24.96
CA GLY A 127 -6.67 -0.59 -24.06
C GLY A 127 -5.70 -1.38 -23.18
N ALA A 128 -4.39 -1.06 -23.18
CA ALA A 128 -3.40 -1.70 -22.32
C ALA A 128 -3.60 -1.31 -20.86
N LEU A 129 -3.38 -2.24 -19.93
CA LEU A 129 -3.55 -2.00 -18.49
C LEU A 129 -2.32 -1.28 -17.91
N ILE A 130 -2.56 -0.25 -17.10
CA ILE A 130 -1.47 0.44 -16.39
C ILE A 130 -1.16 -0.37 -15.13
N VAL A 131 -0.07 -1.15 -15.15
CA VAL A 131 0.42 -1.89 -13.98
C VAL A 131 1.57 -1.13 -13.36
N TYR A 132 1.54 -0.97 -12.03
CA TYR A 132 2.60 -0.30 -11.30
C TYR A 132 2.67 -0.78 -9.85
N THR A 133 3.76 -0.47 -9.19
CA THR A 133 4.01 -0.81 -7.78
C THR A 133 4.39 0.44 -6.98
N SER A 134 4.72 0.27 -5.71
CA SER A 134 5.25 1.29 -4.81
C SER A 134 6.33 0.68 -3.91
N ALA A 135 6.76 1.39 -2.86
CA ALA A 135 7.67 0.85 -1.86
C ALA A 135 7.04 -0.29 -1.02
N ASP A 136 5.70 -0.37 -0.99
CA ASP A 136 4.97 -1.46 -0.34
C ASP A 136 4.91 -2.69 -1.23
N SER A 137 4.53 -3.84 -0.65
CA SER A 137 4.31 -5.10 -1.38
C SER A 137 2.94 -5.09 -2.08
N VAL A 138 2.84 -4.41 -3.21
CA VAL A 138 1.57 -4.19 -3.94
C VAL A 138 1.72 -4.36 -5.45
N PHE A 139 0.70 -4.96 -6.07
CA PHE A 139 0.46 -4.97 -7.51
C PHE A 139 -0.76 -4.09 -7.79
N GLN A 140 -0.61 -2.99 -8.49
CA GLN A 140 -1.69 -2.03 -8.72
C GLN A 140 -2.04 -1.98 -10.21
N ILE A 141 -3.34 -2.00 -10.51
CA ILE A 141 -3.88 -1.91 -11.88
C ILE A 141 -4.72 -0.66 -11.97
N ALA A 142 -4.25 0.35 -12.73
CA ALA A 142 -5.08 1.50 -13.04
C ALA A 142 -5.71 1.35 -14.43
N ALA A 143 -7.00 1.69 -14.51
CA ALA A 143 -7.75 1.66 -15.76
C ALA A 143 -8.86 2.73 -15.76
N HIS A 144 -9.12 3.31 -16.94
CA HIS A 144 -10.24 4.22 -17.17
C HIS A 144 -11.54 3.42 -17.26
N GLU A 145 -12.59 3.86 -16.58
CA GLU A 145 -13.82 3.07 -16.44
C GLU A 145 -14.59 2.90 -17.76
N ASP A 146 -14.45 3.82 -18.72
CA ASP A 146 -15.02 3.67 -20.07
C ASP A 146 -14.24 2.71 -20.96
N VAL A 147 -12.99 2.36 -20.62
CA VAL A 147 -12.14 1.43 -21.37
C VAL A 147 -12.18 0.04 -20.77
N VAL A 148 -12.20 -0.04 -19.46
CA VAL A 148 -12.29 -1.26 -18.66
C VAL A 148 -13.38 -1.07 -17.62
N PRO A 149 -14.59 -1.64 -17.83
CA PRO A 149 -15.64 -1.60 -16.82
C PRO A 149 -15.15 -2.07 -15.46
N ILE A 150 -15.74 -1.54 -14.41
CA ILE A 150 -15.26 -1.75 -13.04
C ILE A 150 -15.25 -3.24 -12.63
N GLU A 151 -16.27 -3.99 -13.02
CA GLU A 151 -16.38 -5.42 -12.78
C GLU A 151 -15.23 -6.18 -13.46
N THR A 152 -14.94 -5.84 -14.71
CA THR A 152 -13.80 -6.42 -15.46
C THR A 152 -12.45 -6.07 -14.83
N LEU A 153 -12.29 -4.84 -14.30
CA LEU A 153 -11.07 -4.47 -13.57
C LEU A 153 -10.90 -5.32 -12.30
N TYR A 154 -12.01 -5.61 -11.59
CA TYR A 154 -11.96 -6.48 -10.42
C TYR A 154 -11.62 -7.93 -10.80
N GLU A 155 -12.19 -8.47 -11.89
CA GLU A 155 -11.80 -9.78 -12.42
C GLU A 155 -10.29 -9.84 -12.76
N TYR A 156 -9.74 -8.79 -13.35
CA TYR A 156 -8.30 -8.72 -13.62
C TYR A 156 -7.47 -8.68 -12.34
N CYS A 157 -7.95 -8.04 -11.29
CA CYS A 157 -7.30 -8.08 -9.98
C CYS A 157 -7.36 -9.48 -9.33
N GLU A 158 -8.44 -10.22 -9.49
CA GLU A 158 -8.55 -11.62 -9.05
C GLU A 158 -7.58 -12.52 -9.82
N ILE A 159 -7.50 -12.37 -11.14
CA ILE A 159 -6.50 -13.06 -11.97
C ILE A 159 -5.08 -12.76 -11.48
N ALA A 160 -4.77 -11.49 -11.24
CA ALA A 160 -3.47 -11.11 -10.70
C ALA A 160 -3.23 -11.75 -9.32
N ARG A 161 -4.24 -11.81 -8.45
CA ARG A 161 -4.13 -12.44 -7.12
C ARG A 161 -3.81 -13.94 -7.22
N GLU A 162 -4.37 -14.65 -8.20
CA GLU A 162 -4.09 -16.06 -8.43
C GLU A 162 -2.66 -16.30 -8.96
N ILE A 163 -2.15 -15.40 -9.81
CA ILE A 163 -0.78 -15.47 -10.33
C ILE A 163 0.25 -15.16 -9.24
N LEU A 164 -0.02 -14.15 -8.42
CA LEU A 164 0.90 -13.61 -7.42
C LEU A 164 0.89 -14.45 -6.13
N THR A 165 1.39 -15.69 -6.23
CA THR A 165 1.49 -16.67 -5.15
C THR A 165 2.95 -17.10 -4.92
N GLY A 166 3.21 -17.86 -3.86
CA GLY A 166 4.54 -18.38 -3.54
C GLY A 166 5.57 -17.26 -3.43
N LYS A 167 6.64 -17.29 -4.21
CA LYS A 167 7.70 -16.27 -4.22
C LYS A 167 7.23 -14.89 -4.67
N HIS A 168 6.08 -14.82 -5.35
CA HIS A 168 5.49 -13.58 -5.85
C HIS A 168 4.27 -13.12 -5.04
N ALA A 169 4.02 -13.69 -3.87
CA ALA A 169 2.88 -13.40 -3.02
C ALA A 169 2.93 -11.99 -2.42
N VAL A 170 2.68 -10.96 -3.24
CA VAL A 170 2.56 -9.58 -2.73
C VAL A 170 1.40 -9.46 -1.75
N GLY A 171 1.54 -8.57 -0.78
CA GLY A 171 0.53 -8.35 0.25
C GLY A 171 -0.84 -7.95 -0.29
N ARG A 172 -0.89 -7.15 -1.36
CA ARG A 172 -2.15 -6.69 -1.96
C ARG A 172 -2.07 -6.59 -3.48
N VAL A 173 -3.18 -6.93 -4.15
CA VAL A 173 -3.49 -6.48 -5.51
C VAL A 173 -4.55 -5.38 -5.38
N ILE A 174 -4.40 -4.27 -6.10
CA ILE A 174 -5.26 -3.09 -5.91
C ILE A 174 -5.83 -2.62 -7.24
N ALA A 175 -7.16 -2.60 -7.34
CA ALA A 175 -7.86 -1.91 -8.41
C ALA A 175 -7.82 -0.39 -8.19
N ARG A 176 -7.38 0.36 -9.21
CA ARG A 176 -7.24 1.82 -9.20
C ARG A 176 -8.02 2.44 -10.37
N PRO A 177 -9.34 2.40 -10.35
CA PRO A 177 -10.14 3.00 -11.42
C PRO A 177 -10.00 4.52 -11.45
N PHE A 178 -10.07 5.07 -12.66
CA PHE A 178 -10.09 6.50 -12.90
C PHE A 178 -11.08 6.87 -14.01
N GLU A 179 -11.46 8.13 -14.09
CA GLU A 179 -12.48 8.66 -14.98
C GLU A 179 -12.11 10.05 -15.49
N ALA A 180 -12.99 10.63 -16.29
CA ALA A 180 -12.93 11.95 -16.90
C ALA A 180 -11.92 12.07 -18.05
N GLU A 181 -12.07 13.15 -18.83
CA GLU A 181 -11.02 13.60 -19.73
C GLU A 181 -9.87 14.24 -18.96
N TYR A 182 -8.72 14.40 -19.60
CA TYR A 182 -7.57 15.02 -18.93
C TYR A 182 -7.94 16.41 -18.37
N PRO A 183 -7.60 16.73 -17.13
CA PRO A 183 -6.86 15.92 -16.16
C PRO A 183 -7.71 14.81 -15.52
N PHE A 184 -7.22 13.56 -15.63
CA PHE A 184 -7.88 12.38 -15.10
C PHE A 184 -8.11 12.44 -13.59
N LYS A 185 -9.20 11.81 -13.13
CA LYS A 185 -9.58 11.75 -11.72
C LYS A 185 -9.74 10.32 -11.25
N ARG A 186 -9.17 10.01 -10.10
CA ARG A 186 -9.44 8.72 -9.43
C ARG A 186 -10.88 8.67 -8.95
N THR A 187 -11.49 7.49 -9.08
CA THR A 187 -12.81 7.27 -8.50
C THR A 187 -12.72 6.69 -7.09
N SER A 188 -13.83 6.67 -6.36
CA SER A 188 -13.94 6.05 -5.04
C SER A 188 -14.04 4.52 -5.10
N ARG A 189 -14.12 3.92 -6.29
CA ARG A 189 -14.27 2.48 -6.54
C ARG A 189 -12.94 1.71 -6.47
N ARG A 190 -11.95 2.24 -5.74
CA ARG A 190 -10.77 1.48 -5.37
C ARG A 190 -11.16 0.23 -4.60
N HIS A 191 -10.56 -0.91 -4.96
CA HIS A 191 -10.74 -2.16 -4.22
C HIS A 191 -9.40 -2.88 -4.02
N ASP A 192 -9.18 -3.41 -2.80
CA ASP A 192 -7.95 -4.10 -2.43
C ASP A 192 -8.22 -5.60 -2.28
N PHE A 193 -7.52 -6.41 -3.05
CA PHE A 193 -7.53 -7.88 -3.00
C PHE A 193 -6.30 -8.33 -2.18
N SER A 194 -6.46 -8.36 -0.88
CA SER A 194 -5.38 -8.72 0.05
C SER A 194 -5.07 -10.21 0.02
N LEU A 195 -3.79 -10.53 0.20
CA LEU A 195 -3.39 -11.91 0.51
C LEU A 195 -4.08 -12.32 1.81
N LYS A 196 -4.62 -13.55 1.82
CA LYS A 196 -5.22 -14.12 3.03
C LYS A 196 -4.14 -14.86 3.81
N PRO A 197 -4.15 -14.80 5.15
CA PRO A 197 -3.30 -15.66 5.96
C PRO A 197 -3.55 -17.15 5.60
N ILE A 198 -2.49 -17.93 5.59
CA ILE A 198 -2.62 -19.40 5.49
C ILE A 198 -3.09 -19.87 6.87
N GLU A 199 -4.19 -20.61 6.91
CA GLU A 199 -4.73 -21.26 8.11
C GLU A 199 -3.79 -22.35 8.64
#